data_c79e97b7255fbb06951e12bb46385aa7
#
_entry.id   c79e97b7255fbb06951e12bb46385aa7
#
_cell.length_a   1.000
_cell.length_b   1.000
_cell.length_c   1.000
_cell.angle_alpha   90.00
_cell.angle_beta   90.00
_cell.angle_gamma   90.00
#
_symmetry.space_group_name_H-M   'P 1'
#
loop_
_entity.id
_entity.type
_entity.pdbx_description
1 polymer ?
#
loop_
_entity_poly.entity_id
_entity_poly.type
_entity_poly.pdbx_seq_one_letter_code
_entity_poly.pdbx_strand_id
1 'polypeptide(L)' 'MSREEFLLRLDEVLDLPAGSLRGSEKLAELEQWDSTAMIGFIALADDHNGLRLSPRKILDCATVEDLLLLAQVPGGAS' A
#
# COMPACT_ATOMS: atom_id res chain seq x y z
N MET A 1 2.77 2.66 12.34
CA MET A 1 2.26 1.30 12.06
C MET A 1 3.41 0.37 11.70
N SER A 2 3.32 -0.89 12.12
CA SER A 2 4.24 -1.90 11.66
C SER A 2 3.91 -2.29 10.22
N ARG A 3 4.81 -3.05 9.58
CA ARG A 3 4.57 -3.57 8.24
C ARG A 3 3.28 -4.40 8.18
N GLU A 4 3.09 -5.28 9.16
CA GLU A 4 1.90 -6.13 9.19
C GLU A 4 0.62 -5.32 9.33
N GLU A 5 0.63 -4.33 10.21
CA GLU A 5 -0.52 -3.45 10.37
C GLU A 5 -0.83 -2.68 9.10
N PHE A 6 0.20 -2.18 8.45
CA PHE A 6 0.03 -1.42 7.20
C PHE A 6 -0.59 -2.32 6.13
N LEU A 7 -0.10 -3.56 6.01
CA LEU A 7 -0.65 -4.51 5.05
C LEU A 7 -2.11 -4.84 5.37
N LEU A 8 -2.45 -5.00 6.64
CA LEU A 8 -3.84 -5.26 7.04
C LEU A 8 -4.75 -4.08 6.70
N ARG A 9 -4.27 -2.87 6.92
CA ARG A 9 -5.02 -1.67 6.55
C ARG A 9 -5.18 -1.56 5.04
N LEU A 10 -4.15 -1.92 4.30
CA LEU A 10 -4.21 -1.91 2.85
C LEU A 10 -5.19 -2.97 2.33
N ASP A 11 -5.25 -4.14 2.98
CA ASP A 11 -6.28 -5.14 2.66
C ASP A 11 -7.67 -4.51 2.76
N GLU A 12 -7.93 -3.75 3.83
CA GLU A 12 -9.21 -3.07 3.99
C GLU A 12 -9.48 -2.07 2.87
N VAL A 13 -8.47 -1.30 2.49
CA VAL A 13 -8.59 -0.32 1.39
C VAL A 13 -8.98 -1.03 0.09
N LEU A 14 -8.45 -2.22 -0.14
CA LEU A 14 -8.70 -2.99 -1.35
C LEU A 14 -9.91 -3.92 -1.22
N ASP A 15 -10.59 -3.89 -0.08
CA ASP A 15 -11.72 -4.78 0.21
C ASP A 15 -11.33 -6.25 0.09
N LEU A 16 -10.15 -6.57 0.58
CA LEU A 16 -9.63 -7.93 0.60
C LEU A 16 -9.70 -8.51 2.01
N PRO A 17 -9.78 -9.85 2.14
CA PRO A 17 -9.69 -10.47 3.46
C PRO A 17 -8.37 -10.14 4.13
N ALA A 18 -8.39 -10.02 5.45
CA ALA A 18 -7.20 -9.74 6.23
C ALA A 18 -6.13 -10.81 5.95
N GLY A 19 -4.90 -10.37 5.75
CA GLY A 19 -3.79 -11.27 5.47
C GLY A 19 -3.62 -11.65 4.01
N SER A 20 -4.38 -11.03 3.10
CA SER A 20 -4.26 -11.30 1.66
C SER A 20 -2.96 -10.78 1.07
N LEU A 21 -2.56 -9.59 1.48
CA LEU A 21 -1.37 -8.95 0.93
C LEU A 21 -0.13 -9.32 1.72
N ARG A 22 0.95 -9.64 1.00
CA ARG A 22 2.24 -10.02 1.59
C ARG A 22 3.37 -9.08 1.19
N GLY A 23 3.20 -8.36 0.08
CA GLY A 23 4.19 -7.43 -0.44
C GLY A 23 4.68 -7.78 -1.83
N SER A 24 4.65 -9.04 -2.22
CA SER A 24 5.14 -9.48 -3.53
C SER A 24 4.13 -9.36 -4.65
N GLU A 25 2.89 -9.04 -4.33
CA GLU A 25 1.83 -8.90 -5.33
C GLU A 25 2.14 -7.78 -6.32
N LYS A 26 1.87 -8.04 -7.58
CA LYS A 26 2.00 -7.02 -8.63
C LYS A 26 0.72 -6.23 -8.72
N LEU A 27 0.85 -4.91 -8.64
CA LEU A 27 -0.32 -4.02 -8.66
C LEU A 27 -1.13 -4.19 -9.94
N ALA A 28 -0.47 -4.45 -11.05
CA ALA A 28 -1.15 -4.65 -12.32
C ALA A 28 -2.02 -5.89 -12.36
N GLU A 29 -1.77 -6.85 -11.45
CA GLU A 29 -2.55 -8.09 -11.36
C GLU A 29 -3.65 -8.01 -10.31
N LEU A 30 -3.69 -6.95 -9.53
CA LEU A 30 -4.72 -6.76 -8.50
C LEU A 30 -5.89 -6.00 -9.11
N GLU A 31 -7.02 -6.69 -9.29
CA GLU A 31 -8.22 -6.07 -9.84
C GLU A 31 -8.76 -4.96 -8.95
N GLN A 32 -8.52 -5.09 -7.65
CA GLN A 32 -9.00 -4.13 -6.66
C GLN A 32 -8.16 -2.85 -6.64
N TRP A 33 -6.99 -2.86 -7.28
CA TRP A 33 -6.11 -1.70 -7.32
C TRP A 33 -6.56 -0.75 -8.43
N ASP A 34 -7.38 0.22 -8.05
CA ASP A 34 -7.95 1.23 -8.96
C ASP A 34 -7.68 2.62 -8.39
N SER A 35 -8.26 3.64 -8.99
CA SER A 35 -8.06 5.01 -8.55
C SER A 35 -8.62 5.27 -7.16
N THR A 36 -9.72 4.60 -6.78
CA THR A 36 -10.28 4.70 -5.44
C THR A 36 -9.32 4.11 -4.40
N ALA A 37 -8.75 2.95 -4.71
CA ALA A 37 -7.77 2.31 -3.84
C ALA A 37 -6.52 3.16 -3.70
N MET A 38 -6.10 3.80 -4.79
CA MET A 38 -4.95 4.70 -4.77
C MET A 38 -5.16 5.85 -3.79
N ILE A 39 -6.35 6.45 -3.80
CA ILE A 39 -6.70 7.52 -2.87
C ILE A 39 -6.69 6.98 -1.42
N GLY A 40 -7.22 5.79 -1.22
CA GLY A 40 -7.19 5.14 0.10
C GLY A 40 -5.78 4.89 0.59
N PHE A 41 -4.88 4.48 -0.30
CA PHE A 41 -3.48 4.29 0.03
C PHE A 41 -2.81 5.62 0.41
N ILE A 42 -3.11 6.69 -0.31
CA ILE A 42 -2.56 8.02 -0.01
C ILE A 42 -2.99 8.45 1.41
N ALA A 43 -4.27 8.25 1.73
CA ALA A 43 -4.78 8.57 3.07
C ALA A 43 -4.11 7.71 4.15
N LEU A 44 -3.88 6.44 3.85
CA LEU A 44 -3.22 5.53 4.78
C LEU A 44 -1.76 5.94 5.02
N ALA A 45 -1.04 6.32 3.97
CA ALA A 45 0.33 6.77 4.10
C ALA A 45 0.42 8.06 4.93
N ASP A 46 -0.53 8.98 4.73
CA ASP A 46 -0.59 10.20 5.53
C ASP A 46 -0.84 9.87 7.00
N ASP A 47 -1.75 8.96 7.26
CA ASP A 47 -2.09 8.53 8.62
C ASP A 47 -0.91 7.84 9.31
N HIS A 48 -0.12 7.06 8.52
CA HIS A 48 1.01 6.33 9.05
C HIS A 48 2.19 7.26 9.39
N ASN A 49 2.52 8.19 8.51
CA ASN A 49 3.79 8.91 8.59
C ASN A 49 3.67 10.38 8.21
N GLY A 50 2.48 10.91 8.05
CA GLY A 50 2.28 12.29 7.64
C GLY A 50 2.73 12.59 6.22
N LEU A 51 2.89 11.55 5.41
CA LEU A 51 3.36 11.72 4.04
C LEU A 51 2.23 12.11 3.10
N ARG A 52 2.48 13.11 2.28
CA ARG A 52 1.55 13.52 1.24
C ARG A 52 2.05 13.04 -0.10
N LEU A 53 1.61 11.85 -0.47
CA LEU A 53 2.04 11.23 -1.71
C LEU A 53 1.21 11.73 -2.89
N SER A 54 1.86 11.91 -4.04
CA SER A 54 1.16 12.25 -5.26
C SER A 54 0.82 10.98 -6.04
N PRO A 55 -0.30 10.96 -6.77
CA PRO A 55 -0.63 9.80 -7.60
C PRO A 55 0.47 9.43 -8.59
N ARG A 56 1.23 10.40 -9.08
CA ARG A 56 2.31 10.16 -10.03
C ARG A 56 3.37 9.21 -9.45
N LYS A 57 3.73 9.39 -8.18
CA LYS A 57 4.71 8.52 -7.53
C LYS A 57 4.19 7.11 -7.37
N ILE A 58 2.89 6.98 -7.13
CA ILE A 58 2.25 5.68 -6.98
C ILE A 58 2.22 4.94 -8.31
N LEU A 59 2.04 5.65 -9.41
CA LEU A 59 2.02 5.04 -10.74
C LEU A 59 3.36 4.41 -11.11
N ASP A 60 4.45 4.85 -10.49
CA ASP A 60 5.76 4.26 -10.71
C ASP A 60 5.97 2.97 -9.92
N CYS A 61 5.07 2.64 -9.01
CA CYS A 61 5.16 1.42 -8.22
C CYS A 61 4.67 0.23 -9.02
N ALA A 62 5.38 -0.89 -8.93
CA ALA A 62 5.02 -2.12 -9.63
C ALA A 62 4.40 -3.15 -8.69
N THR A 63 4.82 -3.16 -7.42
CA THR A 63 4.38 -4.15 -6.44
C THR A 63 3.86 -3.47 -5.18
N VAL A 64 3.20 -4.26 -4.32
CA VAL A 64 2.77 -3.79 -3.01
C VAL A 64 3.98 -3.38 -2.18
N GLU A 65 5.11 -4.11 -2.31
CA GLU A 65 6.35 -3.75 -1.60
C GLU A 65 6.80 -2.33 -1.98
N ASP A 66 6.68 -1.96 -3.25
CA ASP A 66 7.02 -0.61 -3.71
C ASP A 66 6.15 0.44 -3.01
N LEU A 67 4.87 0.13 -2.80
CA LEU A 67 3.97 1.02 -2.06
C LEU A 67 4.44 1.18 -0.61
N LEU A 68 4.85 0.09 0.01
CA LEU A 68 5.34 0.12 1.39
C LEU A 68 6.60 0.97 1.49
N LEU A 69 7.52 0.83 0.54
CA LEU A 69 8.74 1.64 0.50
C LEU A 69 8.42 3.11 0.29
N LEU A 70 7.47 3.40 -0.59
CA LEU A 70 7.04 4.78 -0.85
C LEU A 70 6.44 5.41 0.40
N ALA A 71 5.68 4.65 1.16
CA ALA A 71 5.06 5.11 2.40
C ALA A 71 6.03 5.08 3.58
N GLN A 72 7.28 4.67 3.36
CA GLN A 72 8.32 4.58 4.37
C GLN A 72 7.94 3.62 5.52
N VAL A 73 7.28 2.53 5.16
CA VAL A 73 6.99 1.46 6.11
C VAL A 73 8.23 0.59 6.26
N PRO A 74 8.64 0.25 7.47
CA PRO A 74 9.83 -0.58 7.67
C PRO A 74 9.71 -1.90 6.94
N GLY A 75 10.80 -2.31 6.28
CA GLY A 75 10.85 -3.60 5.58
C GLY A 75 10.86 -4.76 6.55
N GLY A 76 10.17 -5.84 6.19
CA GLY A 76 10.07 -6.99 7.06
C GLY A 76 11.37 -7.78 7.21
N ALA A 77 12.30 -7.62 6.30
CA ALA A 77 13.54 -8.38 6.27
C ALA A 77 14.72 -7.65 6.93
N SER A 78 14.52 -6.42 7.31
CA SER A 78 15.58 -5.62 7.90
C SER A 78 15.66 -5.80 9.39
#